data_c90423b51bfbeb51ae5681c97bad866c
#
_entry.id   c90423b51bfbeb51ae5681c97bad866c
#
_cell.length_a   1.000
_cell.length_b   1.000
_cell.length_c   1.000
_cell.angle_alpha   90.00
_cell.angle_beta   90.00
_cell.angle_gamma   90.00
#
_symmetry.space_group_name_H-M   'P 1'
#
loop_
_entity.id
_entity.type
_entity.pdbx_description
1 polymer ?
#
loop_
_entity_poly.entity_id
_entity_poly.type
_entity_poly.pdbx_seq_one_letter_code
_entity_poly.pdbx_strand_id
1 'polypeptide(L)'
;MLKIKEPVKILSIVPGAKYLGTALFYERELRDWGIKVLNAKGTKEKIKKAKEIISDFIEKYEPQVLAVKKLDLKKSSKNLNSLVRKIKEFAKRKGLTVCQMKLSEIKESILPQRRINKKELAQVMVSRFPELLFDFKKEEKNRNRYYERMFE
;
A
#
# COMPACT_ATOMS: atom_id res chain seq x y z
N MET A 1 10.34 -7.53 -35.41
CA MET A 1 9.59 -8.37 -34.47
C MET A 1 9.15 -7.53 -33.27
N LEU A 2 7.88 -7.28 -33.12
CA LEU A 2 7.35 -6.50 -32.03
C LEU A 2 7.34 -7.34 -30.73
N LYS A 3 8.19 -6.98 -29.78
CA LYS A 3 8.12 -7.56 -28.44
C LYS A 3 6.91 -6.96 -27.72
N ILE A 4 5.93 -7.79 -27.41
CA ILE A 4 4.83 -7.40 -26.53
C ILE A 4 5.43 -7.31 -25.13
N LYS A 5 5.50 -6.10 -24.60
CA LYS A 5 5.90 -5.91 -23.20
C LYS A 5 4.78 -6.43 -22.29
N GLU A 6 5.14 -7.30 -21.37
CA GLU A 6 4.22 -7.66 -20.29
C GLU A 6 3.86 -6.43 -19.46
N PRO A 7 2.61 -6.30 -18.98
CA PRO A 7 2.23 -5.18 -18.15
C PRO A 7 3.05 -5.18 -16.85
N VAL A 8 3.47 -3.99 -16.42
CA VAL A 8 4.15 -3.84 -15.14
C VAL A 8 3.13 -4.01 -14.01
N LYS A 9 3.40 -4.95 -13.13
CA LYS A 9 2.56 -5.24 -11.98
C LYS A 9 3.21 -4.64 -10.73
N ILE A 10 2.46 -3.82 -10.03
CA ILE A 10 2.93 -3.11 -8.84
C ILE A 10 2.09 -3.51 -7.64
N LEU A 11 2.74 -4.00 -6.61
CA LEU A 11 2.13 -4.20 -5.30
C LEU A 11 2.45 -2.99 -4.42
N SER A 12 1.42 -2.26 -4.02
CA SER A 12 1.55 -1.10 -3.13
C SER A 12 1.19 -1.49 -1.70
N ILE A 13 2.01 -1.06 -0.75
CA ILE A 13 1.83 -1.37 0.67
C ILE A 13 1.85 -0.08 1.49
N VAL A 14 0.82 0.11 2.30
CA VAL A 14 0.78 1.15 3.33
C VAL A 14 0.88 0.47 4.69
N PRO A 15 2.05 0.55 5.35
CA PRO A 15 2.26 -0.17 6.60
C PRO A 15 1.64 0.54 7.80
N GLY A 16 1.11 -0.24 8.72
CA GLY A 16 0.59 0.22 9.98
C GLY A 16 0.87 -0.79 11.09
N ALA A 17 0.65 -0.40 12.34
CA ALA A 17 0.94 -1.24 13.50
C ALA A 17 0.01 -2.45 13.60
N LYS A 18 -1.24 -2.32 13.17
CA LYS A 18 -2.27 -3.37 13.25
C LYS A 18 -2.78 -3.81 11.89
N TYR A 19 -2.59 -2.99 10.86
CA TYR A 19 -3.16 -3.19 9.54
C TYR A 19 -2.14 -2.89 8.46
N LEU A 20 -2.29 -3.57 7.35
CA LEU A 20 -1.49 -3.38 6.17
C LEU A 20 -2.42 -3.05 5.01
N GLY A 21 -2.37 -1.82 4.50
CA GLY A 21 -3.09 -1.46 3.29
C GLY A 21 -2.38 -2.05 2.09
N THR A 22 -3.13 -2.67 1.18
CA THR A 22 -2.59 -3.31 -0.03
C THR A 22 -3.35 -2.89 -1.26
N ALA A 23 -2.63 -2.69 -2.36
CA ALA A 23 -3.22 -2.48 -3.68
C ALA A 23 -2.33 -3.09 -4.74
N LEU A 24 -2.94 -3.83 -5.66
CA LEU A 24 -2.22 -4.43 -6.78
C LEU A 24 -2.68 -3.80 -8.08
N PHE A 25 -1.72 -3.30 -8.84
CA PHE A 25 -1.96 -2.68 -10.14
C PHE A 25 -1.35 -3.49 -11.27
N TYR A 26 -2.10 -3.61 -12.37
CA TYR A 26 -1.58 -4.01 -13.68
C TYR A 26 -1.52 -2.75 -14.52
N GLU A 27 -0.32 -2.19 -14.72
CA GLU A 27 -0.14 -0.85 -15.27
C GLU A 27 -0.94 0.17 -14.46
N ARG A 28 -1.96 0.78 -15.03
CA ARG A 28 -2.83 1.76 -14.35
C ARG A 28 -4.13 1.16 -13.83
N GLU A 29 -4.33 -0.13 -14.02
CA GLU A 29 -5.56 -0.81 -13.63
C GLU A 29 -5.44 -1.40 -12.24
N LEU A 30 -6.36 -1.02 -11.36
CA LEU A 30 -6.45 -1.57 -10.01
C LEU A 30 -7.10 -2.95 -10.07
N ARG A 31 -6.39 -3.98 -9.65
CA ARG A 31 -6.83 -5.39 -9.73
C ARG A 31 -7.23 -6.00 -8.40
N ASP A 32 -6.54 -5.61 -7.33
CA ASP A 32 -6.80 -6.13 -5.98
C ASP A 32 -6.52 -5.01 -5.00
N TRP A 33 -7.32 -4.90 -3.96
CA TRP A 33 -7.12 -3.87 -2.93
C TRP A 33 -7.77 -4.31 -1.63
N GLY A 34 -7.28 -3.77 -0.53
CA GLY A 34 -7.88 -4.03 0.77
C GLY A 34 -6.99 -3.68 1.94
N ILE A 35 -7.47 -4.03 3.10
CA ILE A 35 -6.73 -3.92 4.36
C ILE A 35 -6.54 -5.32 4.92
N LYS A 36 -5.30 -5.69 5.15
CA LYS A 36 -4.94 -6.97 5.78
C LYS A 36 -4.67 -6.74 7.25
N VAL A 37 -5.24 -7.56 8.10
CA VAL A 37 -5.07 -7.47 9.55
C VAL A 37 -3.79 -8.19 9.96
N LEU A 38 -2.91 -7.47 10.67
CA LEU A 38 -1.71 -8.06 11.28
C LEU A 38 -2.05 -8.52 12.70
N ASN A 39 -2.85 -9.58 12.82
CA ASN A 39 -3.29 -10.11 14.09
C ASN A 39 -2.20 -11.01 14.69
N ALA A 40 -1.25 -10.38 15.38
CA ALA A 40 -0.13 -11.08 15.96
C ALA A 40 0.35 -10.37 17.22
N LYS A 41 0.87 -11.15 18.17
CA LYS A 41 1.48 -10.63 19.39
C LYS A 41 2.95 -10.34 19.14
N GLY A 42 3.34 -9.08 19.21
CA GLY A 42 4.72 -8.67 19.06
C GLY A 42 5.20 -8.49 17.62
N THR A 43 6.32 -7.81 17.48
CA THR A 43 6.88 -7.36 16.20
C THR A 43 7.32 -8.52 15.32
N LYS A 44 7.96 -9.54 15.91
CA LYS A 44 8.46 -10.70 15.16
C LYS A 44 7.35 -11.45 14.42
N GLU A 45 6.23 -11.67 15.10
CA GLU A 45 5.07 -12.35 14.50
C GLU A 45 4.37 -11.48 13.45
N LYS A 46 4.31 -10.16 13.67
CA LYS A 46 3.78 -9.21 12.69
C LYS A 46 4.61 -9.20 11.41
N ILE A 47 5.92 -9.23 11.54
CA ILE A 47 6.85 -9.33 10.40
C ILE A 47 6.59 -10.62 9.62
N LYS A 48 6.46 -11.73 10.32
CA LYS A 48 6.14 -13.03 9.70
C LYS A 48 4.82 -12.97 8.95
N LYS A 49 3.78 -12.39 9.56
CA LYS A 49 2.47 -12.23 8.95
C LYS A 49 2.51 -11.35 7.70
N ALA A 50 3.24 -10.23 7.76
CA ALA A 50 3.40 -9.35 6.63
C ALA A 50 4.13 -10.05 5.46
N LYS A 51 5.16 -10.83 5.75
CA LYS A 51 5.86 -11.63 4.74
C LYS A 51 4.94 -12.67 4.08
N GLU A 52 4.08 -13.32 4.86
CA GLU A 52 3.08 -14.26 4.33
C GLU A 52 2.12 -13.56 3.36
N ILE A 53 1.62 -12.39 3.73
CA ILE A 53 0.73 -11.59 2.88
C ILE A 53 1.41 -11.23 1.56
N ILE A 54 2.64 -10.76 1.63
CA ILE A 54 3.42 -10.39 0.44
C ILE A 54 3.70 -11.62 -0.43
N SER A 55 4.05 -12.74 0.19
CA SER A 55 4.26 -14.02 -0.51
C SER A 55 3.04 -14.46 -1.29
N ASP A 56 1.85 -14.32 -0.70
CA ASP A 56 0.59 -14.67 -1.36
C ASP A 56 0.37 -13.82 -2.62
N PHE A 57 0.66 -12.51 -2.55
CA PHE A 57 0.60 -11.64 -3.73
C PHE A 57 1.63 -12.03 -4.79
N ILE A 58 2.85 -12.37 -4.36
CA ILE A 58 3.91 -12.78 -5.27
C ILE A 58 3.51 -14.07 -6.01
N GLU A 59 2.98 -15.06 -5.32
CA GLU A 59 2.53 -16.30 -5.93
C GLU A 59 1.37 -16.11 -6.89
N LYS A 60 0.40 -15.29 -6.49
CA LYS A 60 -0.83 -15.12 -7.26
C LYS A 60 -0.65 -14.21 -8.49
N TYR A 61 0.11 -13.14 -8.37
CA TYR A 61 0.15 -12.09 -9.38
C TYR A 61 1.53 -11.85 -10.00
N GLU A 62 2.59 -12.34 -9.39
CA GLU A 62 3.97 -12.14 -9.84
C GLU A 62 4.33 -10.67 -10.08
N PRO A 63 4.17 -9.77 -9.07
CA PRO A 63 4.51 -8.36 -9.23
C PRO A 63 6.01 -8.17 -9.42
N GLN A 64 6.39 -7.16 -10.18
CA GLN A 64 7.79 -6.79 -10.40
C GLN A 64 8.26 -5.71 -9.43
N VAL A 65 7.33 -4.91 -8.91
CA VAL A 65 7.62 -3.74 -8.08
C VAL A 65 6.84 -3.80 -6.79
N LEU A 66 7.52 -3.49 -5.68
CA LEU A 66 6.87 -3.18 -4.41
C LEU A 66 7.00 -1.68 -4.16
N ALA A 67 5.87 -0.98 -4.08
CA ALA A 67 5.82 0.42 -3.69
C ALA A 67 5.40 0.49 -2.22
N VAL A 68 6.22 1.10 -1.38
CA VAL A 68 5.96 1.21 0.05
C VAL A 68 5.88 2.68 0.44
N LYS A 69 4.84 3.04 1.19
CA LYS A 69 4.75 4.37 1.79
C LYS A 69 5.93 4.56 2.74
N LYS A 70 6.69 5.63 2.52
CA LYS A 70 7.80 5.99 3.39
C LYS A 70 7.29 6.57 4.70
N LEU A 71 7.75 6.01 5.81
CA LEU A 71 7.40 6.50 7.14
C LEU A 71 8.25 7.69 7.53
N ASP A 72 7.68 8.59 8.33
CA ASP A 72 8.44 9.61 9.04
C ASP A 72 9.06 8.95 10.27
N LEU A 73 10.37 8.72 10.24
CA LEU A 73 11.10 8.02 11.29
C LEU A 73 11.02 8.73 12.65
N LYS A 74 10.76 10.04 12.67
CA LYS A 74 10.59 10.82 13.90
C LYS A 74 9.23 10.59 14.56
N LYS A 75 8.21 10.23 13.78
CA LYS A 75 6.83 10.06 14.25
C LYS A 75 6.42 8.60 14.38
N SER A 76 7.09 7.69 13.68
CA SER A 76 6.76 6.27 13.72
C SER A 76 7.50 5.54 14.82
N SER A 77 6.91 4.45 15.34
CA SER A 77 7.54 3.63 16.37
C SER A 77 8.71 2.82 15.82
N LYS A 78 9.61 2.42 16.71
CA LYS A 78 10.74 1.54 16.36
C LYS A 78 10.24 0.21 15.78
N ASN A 79 9.16 -0.32 16.34
CA ASN A 79 8.57 -1.59 15.88
C ASN A 79 8.02 -1.47 14.46
N LEU A 80 7.34 -0.37 14.14
CA LEU A 80 6.83 -0.13 12.81
C LEU A 80 7.97 0.09 11.81
N ASN A 81 9.01 0.82 12.19
CA ASN A 81 10.21 1.02 11.37
C ASN A 81 10.90 -0.30 11.06
N SER A 82 11.00 -1.19 12.05
CA SER A 82 11.56 -2.53 11.89
C SER A 82 10.72 -3.38 10.93
N LEU A 83 9.40 -3.33 11.08
CA LEU A 83 8.46 -4.03 10.18
C LEU A 83 8.67 -3.61 8.72
N VAL A 84 8.70 -2.30 8.45
CA VAL A 84 8.88 -1.77 7.10
C VAL A 84 10.24 -2.16 6.52
N ARG A 85 11.29 -2.06 7.32
CA ARG A 85 12.63 -2.48 6.89
C ARG A 85 12.65 -3.95 6.48
N LYS A 86 12.04 -4.82 7.27
CA LYS A 86 11.98 -6.26 6.99
C LYS A 86 11.14 -6.58 5.76
N ILE A 87 10.04 -5.86 5.57
CA ILE A 87 9.22 -5.98 4.35
C ILE A 87 10.05 -5.65 3.10
N LYS A 88 10.79 -4.55 3.14
CA LYS A 88 11.63 -4.13 2.01
C LYS A 88 12.75 -5.14 1.72
N GLU A 89 13.43 -5.61 2.75
CA GLU A 89 14.47 -6.64 2.60
C GLU A 89 13.91 -7.92 1.99
N PHE A 90 12.76 -8.35 2.46
CA PHE A 90 12.09 -9.55 1.97
C PHE A 90 11.71 -9.43 0.49
N ALA A 91 11.12 -8.32 0.10
CA ALA A 91 10.73 -8.06 -1.30
C ALA A 91 11.95 -8.05 -2.23
N LYS A 92 13.04 -7.42 -1.81
CA LYS A 92 14.29 -7.42 -2.56
C LYS A 92 14.84 -8.83 -2.75
N ARG A 93 14.81 -9.65 -1.71
CA ARG A 93 15.25 -11.06 -1.79
C ARG A 93 14.39 -11.88 -2.75
N LYS A 94 13.13 -11.52 -2.90
CA LYS A 94 12.20 -12.17 -3.83
C LYS A 94 12.31 -11.61 -5.26
N GLY A 95 13.23 -10.69 -5.49
CA GLY A 95 13.48 -10.15 -6.83
C GLY A 95 12.65 -8.95 -7.23
N LEU A 96 11.89 -8.36 -6.29
CA LEU A 96 11.11 -7.17 -6.60
C LEU A 96 11.98 -5.92 -6.53
N THR A 97 11.69 -4.96 -7.41
CA THR A 97 12.23 -3.61 -7.28
C THR A 97 11.42 -2.87 -6.22
N VAL A 98 12.11 -2.31 -5.22
CA VAL A 98 11.44 -1.60 -4.11
C VAL A 98 11.57 -0.10 -4.32
N CYS A 99 10.44 0.61 -4.30
CA CYS A 99 10.41 2.06 -4.30
C CYS A 99 9.60 2.58 -3.12
N GLN A 100 9.91 3.80 -2.68
CA GLN A 100 9.28 4.45 -1.55
C GLN A 100 8.78 5.83 -1.93
N MET A 101 7.60 6.20 -1.41
CA MET A 101 7.05 7.55 -1.54
C MET A 101 6.53 8.05 -0.20
N LYS A 102 6.82 9.30 0.12
CA LYS A 102 6.20 9.98 1.26
C LYS A 102 4.75 10.34 0.92
N LEU A 103 3.89 10.40 1.92
CA LEU A 103 2.50 10.81 1.73
C LEU A 103 2.41 12.22 1.10
N SER A 104 3.28 13.13 1.51
CA SER A 104 3.35 14.48 0.91
C SER A 104 3.65 14.44 -0.59
N GLU A 105 4.56 13.57 -1.02
CA GLU A 105 4.89 13.38 -2.44
C GLU A 105 3.71 12.81 -3.22
N ILE A 106 2.98 11.86 -2.62
CA ILE A 106 1.77 11.26 -3.21
C ILE A 106 0.70 12.33 -3.42
N LYS A 107 0.42 13.13 -2.39
CA LYS A 107 -0.58 14.21 -2.45
C LYS A 107 -0.20 15.26 -3.49
N GLU A 108 1.07 15.65 -3.53
CA GLU A 108 1.58 16.63 -4.49
C GLU A 108 1.48 16.12 -5.94
N SER A 109 1.76 14.85 -6.18
CA SER A 109 1.64 14.26 -7.51
C SER A 109 0.19 14.23 -8.04
N ILE A 110 -0.79 14.21 -7.13
CA ILE A 110 -2.22 14.16 -7.48
C ILE A 110 -2.80 15.55 -7.67
N LEU A 111 -2.53 16.48 -6.73
CA LEU A 111 -2.99 17.87 -6.79
C LEU A 111 -1.81 18.80 -6.42
N PRO A 112 -0.95 19.13 -7.40
CA PRO A 112 0.34 19.82 -7.15
C PRO A 112 0.22 21.18 -6.47
N GLN A 113 -0.88 21.90 -6.68
CA GLN A 113 -1.03 23.29 -6.23
C GLN A 113 -1.94 23.44 -5.02
N ARG A 114 -2.37 22.33 -4.41
CA ARG A 114 -3.34 22.36 -3.33
C ARG A 114 -2.97 21.39 -2.21
N ARG A 115 -3.05 21.89 -0.97
CA ARG A 115 -3.01 21.02 0.20
C ARG A 115 -4.30 20.23 0.30
N ILE A 116 -4.19 18.92 0.39
CA ILE A 116 -5.34 18.03 0.57
C ILE A 116 -5.17 17.22 1.85
N ASN A 117 -6.30 16.96 2.52
CA ASN A 117 -6.32 16.06 3.66
C ASN A 117 -6.54 14.61 3.17
N LYS A 118 -6.49 13.65 4.10
CA LYS A 118 -6.64 12.23 3.77
C LYS A 118 -8.01 11.89 3.18
N LYS A 119 -9.08 12.57 3.64
CA LYS A 119 -10.42 12.38 3.10
C LYS A 119 -10.50 12.85 1.65
N GLU A 120 -9.93 14.00 1.35
CA GLU A 120 -9.88 14.54 -0.02
C GLU A 120 -9.05 13.62 -0.94
N LEU A 121 -7.94 13.07 -0.43
CA LEU A 121 -7.15 12.06 -1.16
C LEU A 121 -8.01 10.84 -1.49
N ALA A 122 -8.76 10.33 -0.51
CA ALA A 122 -9.66 9.21 -0.72
C ALA A 122 -10.73 9.52 -1.79
N GLN A 123 -11.30 10.72 -1.76
CA GLN A 123 -12.28 11.17 -2.77
C GLN A 123 -11.67 11.18 -4.18
N VAL A 124 -10.44 11.66 -4.32
CA VAL A 124 -9.74 11.65 -5.62
C VAL A 124 -9.49 10.22 -6.09
N MET A 125 -9.09 9.33 -5.18
CA MET A 125 -8.88 7.92 -5.53
C MET A 125 -10.16 7.24 -5.99
N VAL A 126 -11.29 7.50 -5.33
CA VAL A 126 -12.61 6.98 -5.75
C VAL A 126 -12.99 7.52 -7.12
N SER A 127 -12.69 8.80 -7.42
CA SER A 127 -12.93 9.39 -8.73
C SER A 127 -12.13 8.68 -9.83
N ARG A 128 -10.88 8.32 -9.56
CA ARG A 128 -10.01 7.61 -10.52
C ARG A 128 -10.30 6.12 -10.59
N PHE A 129 -10.72 5.53 -9.49
CA PHE A 129 -11.01 4.10 -9.36
C PHE A 129 -12.41 3.92 -8.77
N PRO A 130 -13.48 4.00 -9.60
CA PRO A 130 -14.86 3.93 -9.12
C PRO A 130 -15.20 2.66 -8.34
N GLU A 131 -14.47 1.58 -8.55
CA GLU A 131 -14.60 0.33 -7.80
C GLU A 131 -14.36 0.49 -6.30
N LEU A 132 -13.70 1.57 -5.88
CA LEU A 132 -13.47 1.88 -4.47
C LEU A 132 -14.64 2.58 -3.78
N LEU A 133 -15.67 2.96 -4.53
CA LEU A 133 -16.80 3.74 -3.99
C LEU A 133 -17.51 3.05 -2.83
N PHE A 134 -17.72 1.74 -2.92
CA PHE A 134 -18.37 0.97 -1.86
C PHE A 134 -17.57 1.04 -0.56
N ASP A 135 -16.26 0.82 -0.64
CA ASP A 135 -15.38 0.88 0.52
C ASP A 135 -15.32 2.28 1.13
N PHE A 136 -15.26 3.30 0.28
CA PHE A 136 -15.27 4.70 0.72
C PHE A 136 -16.55 5.05 1.49
N LYS A 137 -17.71 4.69 0.97
CA LYS A 137 -18.99 4.94 1.63
C LYS A 137 -19.09 4.21 2.97
N LYS A 138 -18.58 2.98 3.04
CA LYS A 138 -18.55 2.19 4.26
C LYS A 138 -17.68 2.85 5.33
N GLU A 139 -16.49 3.29 4.96
CA GLU A 139 -15.57 3.97 5.87
C GLU A 139 -16.13 5.32 6.34
N GLU A 140 -16.72 6.09 5.46
CA GLU A 140 -17.36 7.37 5.79
C GLU A 140 -18.49 7.17 6.79
N LYS A 141 -19.36 6.17 6.57
CA LYS A 141 -20.48 5.85 7.44
C LYS A 141 -20.03 5.42 8.83
N ASN A 142 -18.99 4.62 8.92
CA ASN A 142 -18.48 4.06 10.17
C ASN A 142 -17.50 4.98 10.88
N ARG A 143 -17.12 6.11 10.28
CA ARG A 143 -16.08 7.01 10.76
C ARG A 143 -14.80 6.25 11.13
N ASN A 144 -14.49 5.21 10.38
CA ASN A 144 -13.36 4.35 10.61
C ASN A 144 -12.08 4.97 10.02
N ARG A 145 -10.95 4.78 10.69
CA ARG A 145 -9.66 5.29 10.22
C ARG A 145 -9.04 4.43 9.11
N TYR A 146 -9.67 3.34 8.71
CA TYR A 146 -9.11 2.42 7.70
C TYR A 146 -8.95 3.08 6.34
N TYR A 147 -9.85 3.97 5.93
CA TYR A 147 -9.69 4.63 4.65
C TYR A 147 -8.42 5.46 4.58
N GLU A 148 -7.87 5.88 5.72
CA GLU A 148 -6.60 6.60 5.75
C GLU A 148 -5.46 5.77 5.16
N ARG A 149 -5.51 4.45 5.31
CA ARG A 149 -4.52 3.53 4.77
C ARG A 149 -4.90 2.93 3.43
N MET A 150 -6.17 2.62 3.26
CA MET A 150 -6.65 1.99 2.04
C MET A 150 -6.45 2.88 0.81
N PHE A 151 -6.60 4.19 0.96
CA PHE A 151 -6.54 5.14 -0.13
C PHE A 151 -5.16 5.79 -0.34
N GLU A 152 -4.23 5.57 0.56
CA GLU A 152 -2.85 6.04 0.45
C GLU A 152 -2.04 5.16 -0.51
#